data_4fd97cbd931badee33c85e624b7f12f6
#
_entry.id   4fd97cbd931badee33c85e624b7f12f6
#
_cell.length_a   1.000
_cell.length_b   1.000
_cell.length_c   1.000
_cell.angle_alpha   90.00
_cell.angle_beta   90.00
_cell.angle_gamma   90.00
#
_symmetry.space_group_name_H-M   'P 1'
#
loop_
_entity.id
_entity.type
_entity.pdbx_description
1 polymer ?
#
loop_
_entity_poly.entity_id
_entity_poly.type
_entity_poly.pdbx_seq_one_letter_code
_entity_poly.pdbx_strand_id
1 'polypeptide(L)'
;MIDPIAIILGEWSQQLNIYSILFRIISSVCLAAVIGCERSSKRHSAGLRTFILISLVATMIMLMDIQIAADTGLYLLSCAGIIGVAIISVNSLLVNSRSQIKGLTTAAGLWESAMIGFSIGAGYYTISLIAFAVLLCSLSVFPTLERYLKNRSNHFEIHLELNNSGYLNNFVTTIRRLGLRSDDIEANPAYANSGLSVY
;
A
#
# COMPACT_ATOMS: atom_id res chain seq x y z
N MET A 1 27.75 -0.74 -8.29
CA MET A 1 27.33 0.66 -8.07
C MET A 1 27.57 0.96 -6.62
N ILE A 2 28.42 1.94 -6.29
CA ILE A 2 28.71 2.29 -4.89
C ILE A 2 27.59 3.23 -4.42
N ASP A 3 26.96 2.90 -3.29
CA ASP A 3 25.85 3.70 -2.74
C ASP A 3 26.39 5.01 -2.16
N PRO A 4 25.92 6.20 -2.62
CA PRO A 4 26.42 7.49 -2.16
C PRO A 4 26.26 7.71 -0.65
N ILE A 5 25.15 7.22 -0.08
CA ILE A 5 24.91 7.36 1.37
C ILE A 5 25.84 6.44 2.15
N ALA A 6 26.12 5.25 1.64
CA ALA A 6 27.08 4.34 2.26
C ALA A 6 28.51 4.94 2.30
N ILE A 7 28.87 5.74 1.30
CA ILE A 7 30.16 6.47 1.27
C ILE A 7 30.19 7.53 2.39
N ILE A 8 29.13 8.30 2.55
CA ILE A 8 29.01 9.34 3.57
C ILE A 8 29.04 8.74 4.99
N LEU A 9 28.41 7.57 5.19
CA LEU A 9 28.40 6.86 6.46
C LEU A 9 29.75 6.23 6.82
N GLY A 10 30.59 6.00 5.81
CA GLY A 10 31.92 5.39 5.98
C GLY A 10 31.93 3.88 5.81
N GLU A 11 33.14 3.30 5.82
CA GLU A 11 33.39 1.89 5.52
C GLU A 11 32.66 0.92 6.47
N TRP A 12 32.41 1.31 7.73
CA TRP A 12 31.71 0.49 8.70
C TRP A 12 30.27 0.14 8.28
N SER A 13 29.62 0.99 7.46
CA SER A 13 28.25 0.78 6.98
C SER A 13 28.18 -0.23 5.83
N GLN A 14 29.29 -0.40 5.10
CA GLN A 14 29.39 -1.28 3.93
C GLN A 14 29.65 -2.73 4.32
N GLN A 15 30.41 -2.95 5.40
CA GLN A 15 30.74 -4.27 5.90
C GLN A 15 29.69 -4.76 6.90
N LEU A 16 29.43 -6.07 6.93
CA LEU A 16 28.57 -6.70 7.92
C LEU A 16 29.32 -6.79 9.27
N ASN A 17 29.13 -5.82 10.12
CA ASN A 17 29.55 -5.82 11.51
C ASN A 17 28.38 -5.47 12.42
N ILE A 18 28.51 -5.66 13.72
CA ILE A 18 27.40 -5.47 14.66
C ILE A 18 26.79 -4.07 14.62
N TYR A 19 27.61 -3.05 14.40
CA TYR A 19 27.15 -1.66 14.28
C TYR A 19 26.34 -1.42 12.99
N SER A 20 26.80 -1.99 11.88
CA SER A 20 26.10 -1.94 10.60
C SER A 20 24.76 -2.69 10.67
N ILE A 21 24.72 -3.87 11.30
CA ILE A 21 23.50 -4.64 11.49
C ILE A 21 22.47 -3.85 12.31
N LEU A 22 22.88 -3.29 13.45
CA LEU A 22 22.01 -2.47 14.29
C LEU A 22 21.51 -1.25 13.55
N PHE A 23 22.38 -0.55 12.83
CA PHE A 23 22.01 0.62 12.04
C PHE A 23 20.98 0.28 10.96
N ARG A 24 21.17 -0.82 10.22
CA ARG A 24 20.22 -1.28 9.18
C ARG A 24 18.86 -1.62 9.78
N ILE A 25 18.83 -2.35 10.90
CA ILE A 25 17.58 -2.71 11.58
C ILE A 25 16.86 -1.45 12.08
N ILE A 26 17.55 -0.53 12.77
CA ILE A 26 16.96 0.69 13.29
C ILE A 26 16.43 1.57 12.14
N SER A 27 17.22 1.75 11.09
CA SER A 27 16.83 2.54 9.92
C SER A 27 15.56 1.97 9.24
N SER A 28 15.50 0.65 9.06
CA SER A 28 14.34 -0.04 8.51
C SER A 28 13.10 0.18 9.36
N VAL A 29 13.20 0.00 10.68
CA VAL A 29 12.11 0.23 11.62
C VAL A 29 11.65 1.69 11.59
N CYS A 30 12.57 2.65 11.58
CA CYS A 30 12.23 4.08 11.53
C CYS A 30 11.48 4.46 10.25
N LEU A 31 11.96 4.04 9.07
CA LEU A 31 11.28 4.34 7.81
C LEU A 31 9.90 3.69 7.74
N ALA A 32 9.81 2.41 8.14
CA ALA A 32 8.54 1.70 8.19
C ALA A 32 7.56 2.29 9.21
N ALA A 33 8.06 2.81 10.33
CA ALA A 33 7.24 3.48 11.33
C ALA A 33 6.58 4.75 10.77
N VAL A 34 7.32 5.56 10.00
CA VAL A 34 6.76 6.77 9.38
C VAL A 34 5.64 6.41 8.39
N ILE A 35 5.85 5.39 7.54
CA ILE A 35 4.81 4.88 6.63
C ILE A 35 3.61 4.38 7.42
N GLY A 36 3.85 3.56 8.44
CA GLY A 36 2.80 2.97 9.26
C GLY A 36 2.01 3.99 10.07
N CYS A 37 2.65 5.08 10.54
CA CYS A 37 1.98 6.21 11.19
C CYS A 37 1.02 6.92 10.23
N GLU A 38 1.44 7.18 9.01
CA GLU A 38 0.61 7.78 7.97
C GLU A 38 -0.62 6.91 7.69
N ARG A 39 -0.43 5.60 7.52
CA ARG A 39 -1.52 4.64 7.27
C ARG A 39 -2.47 4.51 8.45
N SER A 40 -1.94 4.46 9.67
CA SER A 40 -2.71 4.40 10.90
C SER A 40 -3.56 5.65 11.11
N SER A 41 -3.00 6.83 10.85
CA SER A 41 -3.70 8.12 10.93
C SER A 41 -4.91 8.19 10.00
N LYS A 42 -4.82 7.59 8.82
CA LYS A 42 -5.91 7.53 7.83
C LYS A 42 -6.85 6.33 8.02
N ARG A 43 -6.76 5.59 9.15
CA ARG A 43 -7.60 4.45 9.51
C ARG A 43 -7.64 3.33 8.46
N HIS A 44 -6.51 3.03 7.83
CA HIS A 44 -6.40 1.88 6.93
C HIS A 44 -6.34 0.56 7.70
N SER A 45 -6.64 -0.55 7.02
CA SER A 45 -6.66 -1.90 7.60
C SER A 45 -5.30 -2.37 8.13
N ALA A 46 -4.18 -2.03 7.45
CA ALA A 46 -2.83 -2.25 7.92
C ALA A 46 -2.24 -0.92 8.42
N GLY A 47 -1.70 -0.91 9.62
CA GLY A 47 -1.16 0.27 10.30
C GLY A 47 0.27 0.08 10.78
N LEU A 48 0.67 0.88 11.77
CA LEU A 48 2.03 1.00 12.29
C LEU A 48 2.73 -0.34 12.54
N ARG A 49 2.10 -1.24 13.30
CA ARG A 49 2.71 -2.52 13.68
C ARG A 49 3.00 -3.41 12.48
N THR A 50 2.07 -3.48 11.53
CA THR A 50 2.19 -4.33 10.35
C THR A 50 3.34 -3.89 9.46
N PHE A 51 3.45 -2.59 9.20
CA PHE A 51 4.52 -2.03 8.36
C PHE A 51 5.90 -2.21 8.99
N ILE A 52 6.04 -1.96 10.31
CA ILE A 52 7.29 -2.19 11.04
C ILE A 52 7.70 -3.67 10.98
N LEU A 53 6.78 -4.59 11.27
CA LEU A 53 7.11 -6.02 11.31
C LEU A 53 7.53 -6.54 9.94
N ILE A 54 6.84 -6.16 8.87
CA ILE A 54 7.18 -6.60 7.51
C ILE A 54 8.56 -6.08 7.10
N SER A 55 8.83 -4.79 7.31
CA SER A 55 10.13 -4.20 6.96
C SER A 55 11.26 -4.79 7.79
N LEU A 56 11.04 -5.00 9.10
CA LEU A 56 11.99 -5.63 10.00
C LEU A 56 12.34 -7.05 9.54
N VAL A 57 11.33 -7.88 9.27
CA VAL A 57 11.55 -9.27 8.82
C VAL A 57 12.28 -9.28 7.47
N ALA A 58 11.90 -8.42 6.52
CA ALA A 58 12.58 -8.30 5.25
C ALA A 58 14.07 -7.94 5.40
N THR A 59 14.38 -6.99 6.31
CA THR A 59 15.76 -6.61 6.63
C THR A 59 16.52 -7.77 7.24
N MET A 60 15.92 -8.51 8.18
CA MET A 60 16.52 -9.67 8.81
C MET A 60 16.81 -10.80 7.81
N ILE A 61 15.85 -11.10 6.93
CA ILE A 61 16.01 -12.09 5.86
C ILE A 61 17.22 -11.71 4.99
N MET A 62 17.30 -10.46 4.56
CA MET A 62 18.40 -10.00 3.69
C MET A 62 19.76 -10.06 4.38
N LEU A 63 19.84 -9.68 5.65
CA LEU A 63 21.07 -9.76 6.44
C LEU A 63 21.55 -11.22 6.57
N MET A 64 20.62 -12.16 6.84
CA MET A 64 20.94 -13.59 6.89
C MET A 64 21.34 -14.13 5.52
N ASP A 65 20.65 -13.70 4.47
CA ASP A 65 20.90 -14.19 3.12
C ASP A 65 22.28 -13.76 2.58
N ILE A 66 22.71 -12.54 2.90
CA ILE A 66 24.07 -12.07 2.58
C ILE A 66 25.13 -12.97 3.24
N GLN A 67 24.90 -13.39 4.50
CA GLN A 67 25.82 -14.27 5.21
C GLN A 67 25.86 -15.66 4.57
N ILE A 68 24.72 -16.22 4.20
CA ILE A 68 24.62 -17.51 3.51
C ILE A 68 25.20 -17.43 2.10
N ALA A 69 24.94 -16.34 1.39
CA ALA A 69 25.45 -16.14 0.04
C ALA A 69 26.98 -16.01 -0.01
N ALA A 70 27.63 -15.58 1.07
CA ALA A 70 29.08 -15.56 1.16
C ALA A 70 29.69 -16.98 1.05
N ASP A 71 28.97 -17.99 1.53
CA ASP A 71 29.44 -19.41 1.50
C ASP A 71 28.91 -20.14 0.26
N THR A 72 27.70 -19.84 -0.19
CA THR A 72 27.00 -20.60 -1.25
C THR A 72 27.01 -19.94 -2.61
N GLY A 73 27.22 -18.62 -2.67
CA GLY A 73 27.08 -17.81 -3.88
C GLY A 73 25.62 -17.57 -4.32
N LEU A 74 24.63 -18.00 -3.53
CA LEU A 74 23.20 -17.96 -3.88
C LEU A 74 22.39 -17.18 -2.86
N TYR A 75 21.49 -16.32 -3.34
CA TYR A 75 20.52 -15.57 -2.54
C TYR A 75 19.19 -16.34 -2.50
N LEU A 76 19.06 -17.27 -1.54
CA LEU A 76 17.89 -18.16 -1.44
C LEU A 76 16.82 -17.63 -0.51
N LEU A 77 17.21 -17.07 0.64
CA LEU A 77 16.25 -16.59 1.65
C LEU A 77 15.51 -15.33 1.18
N SER A 78 16.20 -14.42 0.49
CA SER A 78 15.56 -13.22 -0.05
C SER A 78 14.54 -13.57 -1.14
N CYS A 79 14.84 -14.52 -2.02
CA CYS A 79 13.89 -15.03 -3.01
C CYS A 79 12.64 -15.62 -2.34
N ALA A 80 12.81 -16.47 -1.34
CA ALA A 80 11.70 -17.04 -0.57
C ALA A 80 10.95 -15.96 0.22
N GLY A 81 11.67 -14.98 0.78
CA GLY A 81 11.10 -13.85 1.51
C GLY A 81 10.21 -12.97 0.65
N ILE A 82 10.59 -12.68 -0.59
CA ILE A 82 9.77 -11.94 -1.55
C ILE A 82 8.45 -12.66 -1.82
N ILE A 83 8.48 -13.98 -2.00
CA ILE A 83 7.27 -14.79 -2.18
C ILE A 83 6.40 -14.73 -0.92
N GLY A 84 7.00 -14.87 0.27
CA GLY A 84 6.29 -14.77 1.54
C GLY A 84 5.58 -13.44 1.73
N VAL A 85 6.24 -12.32 1.41
CA VAL A 85 5.64 -10.98 1.45
C VAL A 85 4.50 -10.86 0.44
N ALA A 86 4.63 -11.45 -0.76
CA ALA A 86 3.56 -11.45 -1.74
C ALA A 86 2.30 -12.14 -1.19
N ILE A 87 2.44 -13.29 -0.55
CA ILE A 87 1.33 -14.03 0.07
C ILE A 87 0.66 -13.20 1.18
N ILE A 88 1.44 -12.57 2.06
CA ILE A 88 0.92 -11.70 3.12
C ILE A 88 0.18 -10.50 2.53
N SER A 89 0.71 -9.90 1.48
CA SER A 89 0.10 -8.75 0.81
C SER A 89 -1.24 -9.12 0.16
N VAL A 90 -1.34 -10.28 -0.49
CA VAL A 90 -2.58 -10.79 -1.07
C VAL A 90 -3.66 -10.99 0.01
N ASN A 91 -3.30 -11.46 1.20
CA ASN A 91 -4.24 -11.64 2.30
C ASN A 91 -4.85 -10.30 2.81
N SER A 92 -4.26 -9.16 2.47
CA SER A 92 -4.85 -7.85 2.78
C SER A 92 -5.93 -7.40 1.78
N LEU A 93 -6.11 -8.15 0.68
CA LEU A 93 -7.15 -7.90 -0.30
C LEU A 93 -8.46 -8.51 0.17
N LEU A 94 -9.50 -7.70 0.17
CA LEU A 94 -10.86 -8.12 0.51
C LEU A 94 -11.73 -8.00 -0.75
N VAL A 95 -12.37 -9.09 -1.13
CA VAL A 95 -13.39 -9.08 -2.17
C VAL A 95 -14.74 -8.88 -1.50
N ASN A 96 -15.39 -7.77 -1.81
CA ASN A 96 -16.73 -7.49 -1.29
C ASN A 96 -17.79 -8.26 -2.12
N SER A 97 -18.98 -8.47 -1.55
CA SER A 97 -20.14 -9.08 -2.23
C SER A 97 -20.54 -8.38 -3.54
N ARG A 98 -20.03 -7.17 -3.79
CA ARG A 98 -20.21 -6.38 -5.01
C ARG A 98 -19.09 -6.54 -6.04
N SER A 99 -18.27 -7.61 -5.95
CA SER A 99 -17.10 -7.83 -6.81
C SER A 99 -16.05 -6.70 -6.79
N GLN A 100 -16.13 -5.77 -5.84
CA GLN A 100 -15.12 -4.71 -5.67
C GLN A 100 -13.97 -5.22 -4.83
N ILE A 101 -12.74 -5.04 -5.33
CA ILE A 101 -11.53 -5.39 -4.61
C ILE A 101 -11.11 -4.19 -3.74
N LYS A 102 -11.16 -4.37 -2.42
CA LYS A 102 -10.65 -3.38 -1.45
C LYS A 102 -9.28 -3.82 -0.93
N GLY A 103 -8.44 -2.85 -0.58
CA GLY A 103 -7.14 -3.12 0.03
C GLY A 103 -5.95 -3.16 -0.95
N LEU A 104 -6.15 -2.91 -2.26
CA LEU A 104 -5.06 -2.90 -3.26
C LEU A 104 -3.91 -1.97 -2.86
N THR A 105 -4.20 -0.74 -2.46
CA THR A 105 -3.18 0.22 -2.02
C THR A 105 -2.46 -0.24 -0.75
N THR A 106 -3.18 -0.93 0.15
CA THR A 106 -2.58 -1.50 1.36
C THR A 106 -1.64 -2.65 1.01
N ALA A 107 -2.06 -3.56 0.11
CA ALA A 107 -1.23 -4.66 -0.37
C ALA A 107 0.05 -4.16 -1.05
N ALA A 108 -0.09 -3.19 -1.95
CA ALA A 108 1.06 -2.57 -2.62
C ALA A 108 2.00 -1.88 -1.62
N GLY A 109 1.46 -1.13 -0.65
CA GLY A 109 2.26 -0.47 0.38
C GLY A 109 3.01 -1.44 1.29
N LEU A 110 2.42 -2.59 1.65
CA LEU A 110 3.09 -3.64 2.42
C LEU A 110 4.25 -4.25 1.62
N TRP A 111 4.01 -4.55 0.34
CA TRP A 111 5.05 -5.04 -0.55
C TRP A 111 6.22 -4.06 -0.65
N GLU A 112 5.95 -2.79 -0.91
CA GLU A 112 7.00 -1.77 -1.06
C GLU A 112 7.75 -1.52 0.26
N SER A 113 7.07 -1.56 1.40
CA SER A 113 7.71 -1.50 2.72
C SER A 113 8.68 -2.66 2.95
N ALA A 114 8.36 -3.86 2.47
CA ALA A 114 9.29 -4.99 2.50
C ALA A 114 10.49 -4.77 1.57
N MET A 115 10.27 -4.22 0.36
CA MET A 115 11.36 -3.91 -0.57
C MET A 115 12.32 -2.87 0.00
N ILE A 116 11.82 -1.87 0.72
CA ILE A 116 12.63 -0.90 1.48
C ILE A 116 13.46 -1.65 2.54
N GLY A 117 12.85 -2.59 3.28
CA GLY A 117 13.55 -3.42 4.26
C GLY A 117 14.65 -4.28 3.64
N PHE A 118 14.39 -4.96 2.53
CA PHE A 118 15.39 -5.73 1.79
C PHE A 118 16.54 -4.84 1.30
N SER A 119 16.24 -3.67 0.77
CA SER A 119 17.25 -2.73 0.26
C SER A 119 18.15 -2.19 1.37
N ILE A 120 17.58 -1.85 2.54
CA ILE A 120 18.36 -1.44 3.72
C ILE A 120 19.20 -2.60 4.21
N GLY A 121 18.64 -3.81 4.29
CA GLY A 121 19.35 -5.02 4.66
C GLY A 121 20.53 -5.31 3.73
N ALA A 122 20.40 -5.03 2.45
CA ALA A 122 21.46 -5.16 1.46
C ALA A 122 22.52 -4.04 1.54
N GLY A 123 22.24 -2.94 2.26
CA GLY A 123 23.14 -1.78 2.36
C GLY A 123 22.92 -0.73 1.26
N TYR A 124 21.81 -0.82 0.50
CA TYR A 124 21.42 0.16 -0.52
C TYR A 124 20.57 1.29 0.08
N TYR A 125 21.18 2.15 0.88
CA TYR A 125 20.49 3.22 1.62
C TYR A 125 19.88 4.27 0.71
N THR A 126 20.56 4.65 -0.37
CA THR A 126 20.07 5.65 -1.34
C THR A 126 18.79 5.16 -2.02
N ILE A 127 18.78 3.91 -2.51
CA ILE A 127 17.62 3.31 -3.14
C ILE A 127 16.45 3.24 -2.16
N SER A 128 16.72 2.83 -0.92
CA SER A 128 15.71 2.74 0.14
C SER A 128 15.07 4.08 0.46
N LEU A 129 15.86 5.16 0.54
CA LEU A 129 15.34 6.50 0.81
C LEU A 129 14.54 7.07 -0.35
N ILE A 130 14.95 6.82 -1.59
CA ILE A 130 14.20 7.23 -2.78
C ILE A 130 12.86 6.47 -2.82
N ALA A 131 12.88 5.15 -2.67
CA ALA A 131 11.65 4.33 -2.63
C ALA A 131 10.71 4.78 -1.51
N PHE A 132 11.25 5.03 -0.31
CA PHE A 132 10.49 5.56 0.82
C PHE A 132 9.83 6.91 0.51
N ALA A 133 10.56 7.86 -0.09
CA ALA A 133 10.03 9.17 -0.45
C ALA A 133 8.91 9.05 -1.49
N VAL A 134 9.11 8.22 -2.52
CA VAL A 134 8.10 7.96 -3.56
C VAL A 134 6.86 7.30 -2.96
N LEU A 135 7.03 6.31 -2.09
CA LEU A 135 5.91 5.67 -1.40
C LEU A 135 5.12 6.65 -0.54
N LEU A 136 5.79 7.47 0.27
CA LEU A 136 5.11 8.49 1.08
C LEU A 136 4.36 9.50 0.20
N CYS A 137 4.96 9.96 -0.90
CA CYS A 137 4.27 10.83 -1.85
C CYS A 137 3.02 10.14 -2.41
N SER A 138 3.14 8.88 -2.81
CA SER A 138 2.02 8.11 -3.36
C SER A 138 0.87 7.94 -2.36
N LEU A 139 1.18 7.70 -1.09
CA LEU A 139 0.18 7.47 -0.05
C LEU A 139 -0.42 8.76 0.54
N SER A 140 0.32 9.86 0.53
CA SER A 140 -0.10 11.12 1.18
C SER A 140 -0.60 12.16 0.19
N VAL A 141 0.11 12.37 -0.92
CA VAL A 141 -0.16 13.46 -1.87
C VAL A 141 -1.19 13.04 -2.92
N PHE A 142 -1.03 11.85 -3.51
CA PHE A 142 -1.91 11.41 -4.60
C PHE A 142 -3.39 11.27 -4.23
N PRO A 143 -3.79 10.82 -3.04
CA PRO A 143 -5.19 10.81 -2.66
C PRO A 143 -5.82 12.21 -2.59
N THR A 144 -5.03 13.22 -2.25
CA THR A 144 -5.48 14.61 -2.26
C THR A 144 -5.64 15.13 -3.69
N LEU A 145 -4.70 14.81 -4.56
CA LEU A 145 -4.77 15.13 -5.98
C LEU A 145 -5.95 14.42 -6.67
N GLU A 146 -6.16 13.14 -6.36
CA GLU A 146 -7.29 12.35 -6.86
C GLU A 146 -8.63 12.97 -6.49
N ARG A 147 -8.80 13.40 -5.22
CA ARG A 147 -10.00 14.13 -4.79
C ARG A 147 -10.18 15.44 -5.56
N TYR A 148 -9.11 16.19 -5.76
CA TYR A 148 -9.16 17.44 -6.52
C TYR A 148 -9.59 17.20 -7.97
N LEU A 149 -9.03 16.17 -8.62
CA LEU A 149 -9.39 15.79 -9.98
C LEU A 149 -10.84 15.26 -10.07
N LYS A 150 -11.25 14.44 -9.10
CA LYS A 150 -12.62 13.90 -9.02
C LYS A 150 -13.65 15.01 -8.82
N ASN A 151 -13.34 16.01 -8.02
CA ASN A 151 -14.22 17.18 -7.84
C ASN A 151 -14.34 18.06 -9.09
N ARG A 152 -13.42 17.93 -10.04
CA ARG A 152 -13.48 18.62 -11.36
C ARG A 152 -14.16 17.79 -12.44
N SER A 153 -14.42 16.53 -12.17
CA SER A 153 -15.13 15.62 -13.06
C SER A 153 -16.64 15.94 -13.01
N ASN A 154 -17.31 15.87 -14.15
CA ASN A 154 -18.77 16.02 -14.25
C ASN A 154 -19.54 14.77 -13.80
N HIS A 155 -18.90 13.83 -13.13
CA HIS A 155 -19.52 12.61 -12.60
C HIS A 155 -19.89 12.82 -11.14
N PHE A 156 -21.14 12.56 -10.80
CA PHE A 156 -21.69 12.67 -9.43
C PHE A 156 -22.16 11.28 -8.99
N GLU A 157 -21.76 10.88 -7.81
CA GLU A 157 -22.28 9.69 -7.13
C GLU A 157 -23.43 10.13 -6.22
N ILE A 158 -24.61 9.59 -6.44
CA ILE A 158 -25.80 9.92 -5.67
C ILE A 158 -26.30 8.68 -4.95
N HIS A 159 -26.43 8.75 -3.63
CA HIS A 159 -27.12 7.73 -2.84
C HIS A 159 -28.59 8.05 -2.74
N LEU A 160 -29.43 7.21 -3.34
CA LEU A 160 -30.88 7.35 -3.30
C LEU A 160 -31.47 6.29 -2.37
N GLU A 161 -32.27 6.75 -1.41
CA GLU A 161 -33.13 5.89 -0.62
C GLU A 161 -34.55 5.99 -1.19
N LEU A 162 -35.01 4.91 -1.82
CA LEU A 162 -36.36 4.85 -2.41
C LEU A 162 -37.27 3.98 -1.54
N ASN A 163 -38.39 4.48 -1.13
CA ASN A 163 -39.41 3.73 -0.37
C ASN A 163 -40.04 2.58 -1.16
N ASN A 164 -39.94 2.62 -2.50
CA ASN A 164 -40.42 1.56 -3.38
C ASN A 164 -39.57 1.52 -4.66
N SER A 165 -39.14 0.32 -5.05
CA SER A 165 -38.35 0.07 -6.26
C SER A 165 -39.03 0.54 -7.56
N GLY A 166 -40.36 0.65 -7.57
CA GLY A 166 -41.13 1.17 -8.72
C GLY A 166 -40.82 2.64 -9.08
N TYR A 167 -40.33 3.43 -8.12
CA TYR A 167 -39.99 4.83 -8.37
C TYR A 167 -38.64 5.01 -9.09
N LEU A 168 -37.81 3.98 -9.17
CA LEU A 168 -36.54 4.02 -9.87
C LEU A 168 -36.69 4.35 -11.35
N ASN A 169 -37.65 3.71 -12.03
CA ASN A 169 -37.88 3.95 -13.44
C ASN A 169 -38.32 5.40 -13.71
N ASN A 170 -39.15 5.96 -12.84
CA ASN A 170 -39.57 7.35 -12.94
C ASN A 170 -38.39 8.31 -12.71
N PHE A 171 -37.53 8.00 -11.75
CA PHE A 171 -36.31 8.76 -11.45
C PHE A 171 -35.36 8.76 -12.65
N VAL A 172 -35.02 7.58 -13.18
CA VAL A 172 -34.15 7.44 -14.36
C VAL A 172 -34.68 8.15 -15.58
N THR A 173 -36.02 8.08 -15.81
CA THR A 173 -36.66 8.75 -16.92
C THR A 173 -36.59 10.27 -16.76
N THR A 174 -36.74 10.77 -15.54
CA THR A 174 -36.67 12.21 -15.24
C THR A 174 -35.25 12.74 -15.44
N ILE A 175 -34.25 12.02 -14.96
CA ILE A 175 -32.84 12.38 -15.15
C ILE A 175 -32.49 12.46 -16.63
N ARG A 176 -32.88 11.45 -17.42
CA ARG A 176 -32.66 11.45 -18.88
C ARG A 176 -33.33 12.63 -19.58
N ARG A 177 -34.52 13.03 -19.14
CA ARG A 177 -35.18 14.24 -19.68
C ARG A 177 -34.44 15.53 -19.35
N LEU A 178 -33.74 15.57 -18.21
CA LEU A 178 -32.86 16.68 -17.80
C LEU A 178 -31.50 16.67 -18.52
N GLY A 179 -31.25 15.73 -19.42
CA GLY A 179 -30.00 15.62 -20.18
C GLY A 179 -28.83 14.99 -19.42
N LEU A 180 -29.08 14.43 -18.22
CA LEU A 180 -28.09 13.70 -17.45
C LEU A 180 -28.09 12.23 -17.87
N ARG A 181 -26.90 11.60 -17.86
CA ARG A 181 -26.73 10.17 -18.11
C ARG A 181 -26.47 9.46 -16.78
N SER A 182 -27.13 8.36 -16.54
CA SER A 182 -26.81 7.41 -15.47
C SER A 182 -25.95 6.31 -16.08
N ASP A 183 -24.73 6.14 -15.61
CA ASP A 183 -23.80 5.15 -16.16
C ASP A 183 -23.94 3.80 -15.44
N ASP A 184 -24.21 3.80 -14.14
CA ASP A 184 -24.42 2.57 -13.38
C ASP A 184 -25.46 2.73 -12.27
N ILE A 185 -26.20 1.67 -11.98
CA ILE A 185 -27.24 1.64 -10.94
C ILE A 185 -27.01 0.41 -10.08
N GLU A 186 -26.44 0.61 -8.89
CA GLU A 186 -26.20 -0.49 -7.95
C GLU A 186 -27.28 -0.53 -6.85
N ALA A 187 -27.87 -1.72 -6.63
CA ALA A 187 -28.72 -1.98 -5.48
C ALA A 187 -27.89 -2.30 -4.24
N ASN A 188 -28.13 -1.62 -3.13
CA ASN A 188 -27.50 -1.94 -1.86
C ASN A 188 -28.29 -3.01 -1.10
N PRO A 189 -27.82 -4.28 -1.02
CA PRO A 189 -28.55 -5.36 -0.36
C PRO A 189 -28.64 -5.21 1.17
N ALA A 190 -27.89 -4.30 1.78
CA ALA A 190 -27.95 -4.06 3.23
C ALA A 190 -29.27 -3.41 3.67
N TYR A 191 -29.98 -2.80 2.73
CA TYR A 191 -31.32 -2.24 2.94
C TYR A 191 -32.32 -2.97 2.04
N ALA A 192 -32.64 -4.20 2.41
CA ALA A 192 -33.45 -5.12 1.59
C ALA A 192 -34.82 -4.58 1.13
N ASN A 193 -35.27 -3.45 1.67
CA ASN A 193 -36.58 -2.87 1.32
C ASN A 193 -36.53 -1.48 0.66
N SER A 194 -35.39 -0.77 0.61
CA SER A 194 -35.45 0.63 0.19
C SER A 194 -34.15 1.32 -0.27
N GLY A 195 -33.02 0.63 -0.38
CA GLY A 195 -31.74 1.29 -0.74
C GLY A 195 -31.26 0.95 -2.13
N LEU A 196 -31.28 1.90 -3.05
CA LEU A 196 -30.63 1.85 -4.36
C LEU A 196 -29.60 2.97 -4.45
N SER A 197 -28.36 2.63 -4.86
CA SER A 197 -27.35 3.62 -5.19
C SER A 197 -27.30 3.80 -6.71
N VAL A 198 -27.34 5.03 -7.19
CA VAL A 198 -27.23 5.39 -8.63
C VAL A 198 -25.92 6.15 -8.80
N TYR A 199 -25.10 5.74 -9.75
CA TYR A 199 -23.83 6.37 -10.10
C TYR A 199 -23.97 7.17 -11.40
#